data_d71864ea2460eeb2d296e47efe17c74d
#
_entry.id   d71864ea2460eeb2d296e47efe17c74d
#
_cell.length_a   1.000
_cell.length_b   1.000
_cell.length_c   1.000
_cell.angle_alpha   90.00
_cell.angle_beta   90.00
_cell.angle_gamma   90.00
#
_symmetry.space_group_name_H-M   'P 1'
#
loop_
_entity.id
_entity.type
_entity.pdbx_description
1 polymer ?
#
loop_
_entity_poly.entity_id
_entity_poly.type
_entity_poly.pdbx_seq_one_letter_code
_entity_poly.pdbx_strand_id
1 'polypeptide(L)'
;MTRYHVVSFDNASAGRGAARLDRGEFDNAEAALDHAKQLVDRALEQLGVTSSAHELMAQYTRRGSEVPMIYGEPRVAFHSYQYARERANAMFAKVPK
;
A
#
# COMPACT_ATOMS: atom_id res chain seq x y z
N MET A 1 21.51 -15.93 -3.32
CA MET A 1 20.08 -16.07 -3.62
C MET A 1 19.34 -14.85 -3.11
N THR A 2 18.60 -14.20 -4.00
CA THR A 2 17.91 -12.97 -3.64
C THR A 2 16.53 -13.27 -3.07
N ARG A 3 16.22 -12.72 -1.90
CA ARG A 3 14.91 -12.86 -1.32
C ARG A 3 14.39 -11.52 -0.89
N TYR A 4 13.09 -11.35 -1.10
CA TYR A 4 12.41 -10.12 -0.71
C TYR A 4 11.30 -10.45 0.28
N HIS A 5 11.18 -9.60 1.29
CA HIS A 5 10.11 -9.66 2.28
C HIS A 5 9.19 -8.48 2.10
N VAL A 6 7.90 -8.72 2.09
CA VAL A 6 6.90 -7.66 2.15
C VAL A 6 6.35 -7.61 3.57
N VAL A 7 6.51 -6.46 4.21
CA VAL A 7 6.03 -6.22 5.57
C VAL A 7 5.04 -5.06 5.52
N SER A 8 3.89 -5.23 6.13
CA SER A 8 2.85 -4.20 6.12
C SER A 8 2.65 -3.62 7.51
N PHE A 9 2.36 -2.32 7.57
CA PHE A 9 2.03 -1.62 8.80
C PHE A 9 0.58 -1.15 8.74
N ASP A 10 -0.06 -1.08 9.88
CA ASP A 10 -1.45 -0.68 9.99
C ASP A 10 -1.54 0.72 10.58
N ASN A 11 -1.94 1.70 9.76
CA ASN A 11 -2.08 3.08 10.21
C ASN A 11 -3.17 3.26 11.28
N ALA A 12 -4.19 2.41 11.25
CA ALA A 12 -5.26 2.49 12.25
C ALA A 12 -4.75 2.17 13.66
N SER A 13 -3.64 1.44 13.75
CA SER A 13 -3.04 1.05 15.03
C SER A 13 -1.85 1.93 15.42
N ALA A 14 -1.56 2.98 14.67
CA ALA A 14 -0.34 3.76 14.84
C ALA A 14 -0.16 4.36 16.24
N GLY A 15 -1.25 4.74 16.91
CA GLY A 15 -1.18 5.32 18.25
C GLY A 15 -0.85 4.31 19.34
N ARG A 16 -0.81 3.03 19.03
CA ARG A 16 -0.56 1.95 19.99
C ARG A 16 0.68 1.14 19.67
N GLY A 17 1.52 1.68 18.80
CA GLY A 17 2.61 0.90 18.23
C GLY A 17 2.09 0.15 17.02
N ALA A 18 2.52 0.56 15.83
CA ALA A 18 2.04 0.00 14.59
C ALA A 18 2.27 -1.50 14.56
N ALA A 19 1.23 -2.27 14.32
CA ALA A 19 1.34 -3.71 14.14
C ALA A 19 2.11 -4.00 12.86
N ARG A 20 3.15 -4.80 12.99
CA ARG A 20 3.97 -5.19 11.84
C ARG A 20 3.54 -6.58 11.40
N LEU A 21 3.07 -6.68 10.18
CA LEU A 21 2.55 -7.93 9.63
C LEU A 21 3.45 -8.43 8.51
N ASP A 22 3.93 -9.65 8.64
CA ASP A 22 4.71 -10.29 7.59
C ASP A 22 3.75 -10.75 6.50
N ARG A 23 3.94 -10.22 5.29
CA ARG A 23 3.07 -10.56 4.15
C ARG A 23 3.73 -11.53 3.17
N GLY A 24 4.88 -12.07 3.52
CA GLY A 24 5.47 -13.15 2.77
C GLY A 24 6.85 -12.86 2.21
N GLU A 25 7.47 -13.93 1.71
CA GLU A 25 8.76 -13.87 1.04
C GLU A 25 8.57 -14.12 -0.45
N PHE A 26 9.43 -13.48 -1.25
CA PHE A 26 9.37 -13.58 -2.70
C PHE A 26 10.78 -13.78 -3.26
N ASP A 27 10.90 -14.57 -4.31
CA ASP A 27 12.19 -14.89 -4.89
C ASP A 27 12.72 -13.79 -5.79
N ASN A 28 11.86 -12.87 -6.22
CA ASN A 28 12.28 -11.78 -7.10
C ASN A 28 11.56 -10.48 -6.74
N ALA A 29 12.16 -9.38 -7.17
CA ALA A 29 11.66 -8.04 -6.86
C ALA A 29 10.28 -7.79 -7.48
N GLU A 30 10.06 -8.30 -8.68
CA GLU A 30 8.80 -8.07 -9.39
C GLU A 30 7.62 -8.67 -8.64
N ALA A 31 7.77 -9.90 -8.15
CA ALA A 31 6.71 -10.56 -7.39
C ALA A 31 6.42 -9.82 -6.08
N ALA A 32 7.47 -9.38 -5.38
CA ALA A 32 7.31 -8.61 -4.15
C ALA A 32 6.60 -7.29 -4.42
N LEU A 33 6.99 -6.60 -5.49
CA LEU A 33 6.39 -5.32 -5.87
C LEU A 33 4.92 -5.49 -6.21
N ASP A 34 4.56 -6.51 -7.00
CA ASP A 34 3.18 -6.77 -7.35
C ASP A 34 2.33 -7.04 -6.12
N HIS A 35 2.86 -7.81 -5.19
CA HIS A 35 2.12 -8.12 -3.96
C HIS A 35 1.91 -6.86 -3.10
N ALA A 36 2.95 -6.02 -2.97
CA ALA A 36 2.84 -4.77 -2.23
C ALA A 36 1.77 -3.86 -2.85
N LYS A 37 1.74 -3.77 -4.17
CA LYS A 37 0.72 -2.96 -4.86
C LYS A 37 -0.69 -3.49 -4.61
N GLN A 38 -0.86 -4.81 -4.62
CA GLN A 38 -2.15 -5.43 -4.34
C GLN A 38 -2.63 -5.12 -2.94
N LEU A 39 -1.72 -5.08 -1.96
CA LEU A 39 -2.06 -4.74 -0.58
C LEU A 39 -2.57 -3.31 -0.48
N VAL A 40 -1.92 -2.37 -1.17
CA VAL A 40 -2.37 -0.98 -1.20
C VAL A 40 -3.73 -0.86 -1.88
N ASP A 41 -3.90 -1.52 -3.02
CA ASP A 41 -5.16 -1.48 -3.76
C ASP A 41 -6.31 -1.97 -2.89
N ARG A 42 -6.10 -3.07 -2.19
CA ARG A 42 -7.10 -3.64 -1.30
C ARG A 42 -7.43 -2.72 -0.14
N ALA A 43 -6.40 -2.09 0.44
CA ALA A 43 -6.59 -1.13 1.52
C ALA A 43 -7.43 0.07 1.06
N LEU A 44 -7.17 0.57 -0.15
CA LEU A 44 -7.95 1.68 -0.69
C LEU A 44 -9.42 1.28 -0.91
N GLU A 45 -9.66 0.08 -1.39
CA GLU A 45 -11.01 -0.44 -1.57
C GLU A 45 -11.76 -0.56 -0.23
N GLN A 46 -11.06 -0.98 0.81
CA GLN A 46 -11.66 -1.14 2.14
C GLN A 46 -12.06 0.17 2.78
N LEU A 47 -11.46 1.27 2.36
CA LEU A 47 -11.82 2.59 2.89
C LEU A 47 -13.19 3.07 2.41
N GLY A 48 -13.72 2.42 1.39
CA GLY A 48 -15.07 2.70 0.91
C GLY A 48 -15.14 3.88 -0.02
N VAL A 49 -16.36 4.39 -0.18
CA VAL A 49 -16.61 5.48 -1.12
C VAL A 49 -16.21 6.81 -0.50
N THR A 50 -15.42 7.57 -1.23
CA THR A 50 -15.02 8.92 -0.84
C THR A 50 -15.38 9.88 -1.98
N SER A 51 -15.38 11.18 -1.68
CA SER A 51 -15.81 12.18 -2.65
C SER A 51 -14.70 12.58 -3.63
N SER A 52 -13.44 12.29 -3.31
CA SER A 52 -12.32 12.69 -4.16
C SER A 52 -11.08 11.85 -3.86
N ALA A 53 -10.13 11.90 -4.79
CA ALA A 53 -8.83 11.26 -4.58
C ALA A 53 -8.11 11.83 -3.36
N HIS A 54 -8.22 13.13 -3.14
CA HIS A 54 -7.62 13.79 -1.99
C HIS A 54 -8.18 13.23 -0.68
N GLU A 55 -9.50 13.07 -0.60
CA GLU A 55 -10.13 12.51 0.58
C GLU A 55 -9.74 11.05 0.79
N LEU A 56 -9.68 10.26 -0.29
CA LEU A 56 -9.27 8.86 -0.20
C LEU A 56 -7.85 8.77 0.36
N MET A 57 -6.94 9.62 -0.09
CA MET A 57 -5.58 9.66 0.44
C MET A 57 -5.53 10.06 1.90
N ALA A 58 -6.36 11.02 2.30
CA ALA A 58 -6.45 11.43 3.70
C ALA A 58 -6.90 10.25 4.57
N GLN A 59 -7.87 9.48 4.11
CA GLN A 59 -8.34 8.30 4.83
C GLN A 59 -7.26 7.21 4.88
N TYR A 60 -6.57 6.97 3.77
CA TYR A 60 -5.50 5.99 3.73
C TYR A 60 -4.40 6.33 4.74
N THR A 61 -4.03 7.59 4.80
CA THR A 61 -2.98 8.06 5.72
C THR A 61 -3.36 7.84 7.18
N ARG A 62 -4.64 7.99 7.51
CA ARG A 62 -5.12 7.82 8.89
C ARG A 62 -5.51 6.39 9.24
N ARG A 63 -6.13 5.68 8.32
CA ARG A 63 -6.80 4.41 8.60
C ARG A 63 -6.38 3.26 7.71
N GLY A 64 -5.46 3.49 6.77
CA GLY A 64 -5.02 2.43 5.88
C GLY A 64 -4.53 1.23 6.67
N SER A 65 -5.16 0.08 6.46
CA SER A 65 -4.80 -1.15 7.16
C SER A 65 -3.56 -1.81 6.60
N GLU A 66 -3.15 -1.41 5.39
CA GLU A 66 -2.00 -1.98 4.73
C GLU A 66 -1.09 -0.88 4.18
N VAL A 67 0.07 -0.71 4.80
CA VAL A 67 1.13 0.18 4.31
C VAL A 67 2.36 -0.69 4.10
N PRO A 68 2.47 -1.36 2.94
CA PRO A 68 3.54 -2.33 2.71
C PRO A 68 4.88 -1.67 2.45
N MET A 69 5.93 -2.35 2.92
CA MET A 69 7.31 -2.01 2.61
C MET A 69 8.01 -3.26 2.12
N ILE A 70 8.98 -3.08 1.23
CA ILE A 70 9.71 -4.19 0.64
C ILE A 70 11.15 -4.16 1.16
N TYR A 71 11.59 -5.26 1.75
CA TYR A 71 12.96 -5.45 2.23
C TYR A 71 13.65 -6.51 1.39
N GLY A 72 14.87 -6.24 0.97
CA GLY A 72 15.64 -7.19 0.19
C GLY A 72 16.80 -6.54 -0.54
N GLU A 73 17.59 -7.38 -1.22
CA GLU A 73 18.74 -6.94 -2.01
C GLU A 73 18.70 -7.57 -3.40
N PRO A 74 18.94 -6.80 -4.46
CA PRO A 74 19.11 -5.35 -4.48
C PRO A 74 17.81 -4.62 -4.10
N ARG A 75 17.98 -3.42 -3.56
CA ARG A 75 16.87 -2.66 -3.00
C ARG A 75 15.82 -2.31 -4.05
N VAL A 76 14.56 -2.50 -3.69
CA VAL A 76 13.43 -2.13 -4.55
C VAL A 76 12.86 -0.80 -4.05
N ALA A 77 12.76 0.16 -4.96
CA ALA A 77 12.16 1.46 -4.63
C ALA A 77 10.64 1.34 -4.72
N PHE A 78 9.98 1.32 -3.56
CA PHE A 78 8.54 1.30 -3.48
C PHE A 78 8.09 2.19 -2.31
N HIS A 79 7.21 3.14 -2.62
CA HIS A 79 6.66 4.05 -1.62
C HIS A 79 5.15 3.89 -1.61
N SER A 80 4.63 3.32 -0.53
CA SER A 80 3.21 3.01 -0.41
C SER A 80 2.32 4.23 -0.59
N TYR A 81 2.67 5.35 0.02
CA TYR A 81 1.85 6.56 -0.08
C TYR A 81 1.86 7.16 -1.49
N GLN A 82 3.01 7.11 -2.16
CA GLN A 82 3.09 7.58 -3.53
C GLN A 82 2.25 6.71 -4.46
N TYR A 83 2.37 5.40 -4.34
CA TYR A 83 1.59 4.47 -5.13
C TYR A 83 0.09 4.63 -4.85
N ALA A 84 -0.28 4.77 -3.57
CA ALA A 84 -1.68 4.96 -3.18
C ALA A 84 -2.25 6.22 -3.81
N ARG A 85 -1.48 7.31 -3.84
CA ARG A 85 -1.91 8.55 -4.47
C ARG A 85 -2.15 8.38 -5.95
N GLU A 86 -1.24 7.70 -6.63
CA GLU A 86 -1.39 7.42 -8.07
C GLU A 86 -2.63 6.58 -8.33
N ARG A 87 -2.87 5.57 -7.51
CA ARG A 87 -4.06 4.73 -7.65
C ARG A 87 -5.34 5.49 -7.34
N ALA A 88 -5.33 6.31 -6.29
CA ALA A 88 -6.49 7.12 -5.97
C ALA A 88 -6.85 8.05 -7.12
N ASN A 89 -5.85 8.72 -7.69
CA ASN A 89 -6.05 9.59 -8.84
C ASN A 89 -6.61 8.82 -10.04
N ALA A 90 -6.09 7.62 -10.30
CA ALA A 90 -6.56 6.79 -11.40
C ALA A 90 -8.01 6.34 -11.19
N MET A 91 -8.37 6.01 -9.96
CA MET A 91 -9.75 5.60 -9.64
C MET A 91 -10.75 6.70 -9.92
N PHE A 92 -10.41 7.94 -9.59
CA PHE A 92 -11.29 9.08 -9.82
C PHE A 92 -11.20 9.64 -11.24
N ALA A 93 -10.10 9.41 -11.93
CA ALA A 93 -9.95 9.84 -13.32
C ALA A 93 -10.84 9.08 -14.29
N LYS A 94 -11.33 7.91 -13.88
CA LYS A 94 -12.20 7.08 -14.73
C LYS A 94 -13.65 7.51 -14.72
N VAL A 95 -14.00 8.52 -13.93
CA VAL A 95 -15.37 8.98 -13.87
C VAL A 95 -15.76 9.62 -15.20
N PRO A 96 -16.74 9.08 -15.91
CA PRO A 96 -17.15 9.67 -17.18
C PRO A 96 -17.75 11.05 -16.97
N LYS A 97 -17.41 11.91 -17.86
CA LYS A 97 -17.94 13.28 -17.81
C LYS A 97 -19.33 13.36 -18.41
#